data_76744db2df3b2e335971eb8980232c31
#
_entry.id   76744db2df3b2e335971eb8980232c31
#
_cell.length_a   1.000
_cell.length_b   1.000
_cell.length_c   1.000
_cell.angle_alpha   90.00
_cell.angle_beta   90.00
_cell.angle_gamma   90.00
#
_symmetry.space_group_name_H-M   'P 1'
#
loop_
_entity.id
_entity.type
_entity.pdbx_description
1 polymer ?
#
loop_
_entity_poly.entity_id
_entity_poly.type
_entity_poly.pdbx_seq_one_letter_code
_entity_poly.pdbx_strand_id
1 'polypeptide(L)'
;MRGAVASLVSWFGRQHGIVSTRAVEFSTAPPPKVCNIVLVHGAFTDGSCWIEVIELLNAKGYRVTSVQDPLTSLTADIAATERALEMQTGEVLLVGHSWAGVVISVAGNANNVRGLVYLSAIAPDNGESAFELLEKLRAPMRGLTPDENG
;
A
#
# COMPACT_ATOMS: atom_id res chain seq x y z
N MET A 1 -33.34 15.41 -14.09
CA MET A 1 -32.30 16.37 -14.52
C MET A 1 -31.06 15.60 -14.84
N ARG A 2 -30.65 15.59 -16.10
CA ARG A 2 -29.49 14.83 -16.59
C ARG A 2 -28.24 15.71 -16.42
N GLY A 3 -27.34 15.37 -15.56
CA GLY A 3 -26.05 16.03 -15.42
C GLY A 3 -25.05 15.47 -16.43
N ALA A 4 -24.64 16.29 -17.36
CA ALA A 4 -23.62 15.99 -18.35
C ALA A 4 -22.24 15.92 -17.71
N VAL A 5 -21.53 14.83 -17.89
CA VAL A 5 -20.10 14.76 -17.63
C VAL A 5 -19.39 15.22 -18.89
N ALA A 6 -18.75 16.36 -18.80
CA ALA A 6 -18.02 16.97 -19.89
C ALA A 6 -16.78 16.15 -20.26
N SER A 7 -16.66 15.85 -21.53
CA SER A 7 -15.52 15.27 -22.21
C SER A 7 -14.35 16.25 -22.21
N LEU A 8 -13.22 15.84 -21.63
CA LEU A 8 -11.92 16.49 -21.78
C LEU A 8 -10.93 15.49 -22.37
N VAL A 9 -11.10 15.19 -23.65
CA VAL A 9 -10.00 14.62 -24.47
C VAL A 9 -10.20 15.12 -25.90
N SER A 10 -9.52 16.18 -26.23
CA SER A 10 -9.21 16.49 -27.62
C SER A 10 -8.17 17.60 -27.66
N TRP A 11 -6.93 17.22 -27.62
CA TRP A 11 -5.87 17.94 -28.33
C TRP A 11 -4.52 17.20 -28.21
N PHE A 12 -4.26 16.27 -29.11
CA PHE A 12 -2.94 16.02 -29.68
C PHE A 12 -3.11 15.24 -30.99
N GLY A 13 -2.84 15.93 -32.06
CA GLY A 13 -3.03 15.42 -33.41
C GLY A 13 -1.97 14.41 -33.85
N ARG A 14 -2.48 13.48 -34.63
CA ARG A 14 -1.82 12.71 -35.71
C ARG A 14 -0.36 12.34 -35.56
N GLN A 15 -0.12 11.08 -35.26
CA GLN A 15 0.46 10.11 -36.21
C GLN A 15 0.67 8.73 -35.55
N HIS A 16 0.24 7.67 -36.29
CA HIS A 16 0.64 6.26 -36.19
C HIS A 16 0.11 5.43 -35.03
N GLY A 17 -0.72 4.49 -35.40
CA GLY A 17 -1.05 3.31 -34.62
C GLY A 17 -2.37 3.42 -33.87
N ILE A 18 -3.35 2.62 -34.27
CA ILE A 18 -4.63 2.44 -33.58
C ILE A 18 -4.30 1.78 -32.22
N VAL A 19 -4.11 2.56 -31.20
CA VAL A 19 -4.19 2.08 -29.83
C VAL A 19 -5.69 1.93 -29.51
N SER A 20 -6.15 0.68 -29.50
CA SER A 20 -7.49 0.37 -29.02
C SER A 20 -7.57 0.79 -27.55
N THR A 21 -8.11 1.95 -27.29
CA THR A 21 -8.48 2.38 -25.94
C THR A 21 -9.66 1.55 -25.49
N ARG A 22 -9.36 0.40 -24.84
CA ARG A 22 -10.39 -0.34 -24.14
C ARG A 22 -10.89 0.57 -23.03
N ALA A 23 -12.13 1.02 -23.14
CA ALA A 23 -12.78 1.80 -22.10
C ALA A 23 -12.74 0.96 -20.80
N VAL A 24 -12.13 1.50 -19.77
CA VAL A 24 -12.24 0.92 -18.44
C VAL A 24 -13.67 1.21 -17.99
N GLU A 25 -14.52 0.20 -18.02
CA GLU A 25 -15.85 0.29 -17.44
C GLU A 25 -15.70 0.35 -15.92
N PHE A 26 -15.85 1.53 -15.36
CA PHE A 26 -15.97 1.67 -13.93
C PHE A 26 -17.29 1.05 -13.48
N SER A 27 -17.21 0.05 -12.61
CA SER A 27 -18.38 -0.55 -11.98
C SER A 27 -19.20 0.54 -11.29
N THR A 28 -20.49 0.62 -11.59
CA THR A 28 -21.43 1.54 -10.95
C THR A 28 -21.93 1.02 -9.59
N ALA A 29 -21.52 -0.17 -9.17
CA ALA A 29 -21.79 -0.68 -7.83
C ALA A 29 -21.04 0.15 -6.78
N PRO A 30 -21.67 0.51 -5.67
CA PRO A 30 -20.93 1.15 -4.59
C PRO A 30 -19.78 0.24 -4.16
N PRO A 31 -18.59 0.79 -3.93
CA PRO A 31 -17.47 -0.02 -3.48
C PRO A 31 -17.85 -0.74 -2.20
N PRO A 32 -17.40 -1.98 -2.01
CA PRO A 32 -17.64 -2.71 -0.77
C PRO A 32 -17.14 -1.87 0.40
N LYS A 33 -17.93 -1.79 1.47
CA LYS A 33 -17.57 -1.00 2.64
C LYS A 33 -16.47 -1.73 3.41
N VAL A 34 -15.22 -1.36 3.12
CA VAL A 34 -14.07 -1.85 3.89
C VAL A 34 -14.12 -1.24 5.29
N CYS A 35 -14.24 -2.08 6.31
CA CYS A 35 -14.31 -1.64 7.71
C CYS A 35 -13.02 -1.91 8.49
N ASN A 36 -12.16 -2.79 8.01
CA ASN A 36 -10.89 -3.15 8.66
C ASN A 36 -9.74 -2.41 8.00
N ILE A 37 -8.87 -1.83 8.81
CA ILE A 37 -7.65 -1.19 8.38
C ILE A 37 -6.50 -1.85 9.13
N VAL A 38 -5.51 -2.35 8.41
CA VAL A 38 -4.28 -2.88 8.99
C VAL A 38 -3.15 -1.92 8.68
N LEU A 39 -2.48 -1.43 9.72
CA LEU A 39 -1.41 -0.44 9.65
C LEU A 39 -0.07 -1.11 9.93
N VAL A 40 0.88 -0.93 9.03
CA VAL A 40 2.24 -1.49 9.11
C VAL A 40 3.24 -0.34 9.23
N HIS A 41 4.06 -0.38 10.28
CA HIS A 41 5.02 0.70 10.57
C HIS A 41 6.30 0.58 9.75
N GLY A 42 7.05 1.67 9.64
CA GLY A 42 8.35 1.71 8.98
C GLY A 42 9.49 1.14 9.83
N ALA A 43 10.67 1.09 9.25
CA ALA A 43 11.90 0.81 10.00
C ALA A 43 12.14 1.90 11.07
N PHE A 44 12.90 1.58 12.11
CA PHE A 44 13.30 2.49 13.20
C PHE A 44 12.15 2.97 14.09
N THR A 45 11.00 2.33 14.04
CA THR A 45 9.83 2.62 14.87
C THR A 45 9.09 1.34 15.20
N ASP A 46 7.97 1.44 15.86
CA ASP A 46 7.08 0.32 16.19
C ASP A 46 5.61 0.70 15.98
N GLY A 47 4.71 -0.24 16.24
CA GLY A 47 3.28 -0.04 16.05
C GLY A 47 2.67 1.12 16.85
N SER A 48 3.34 1.63 17.87
CA SER A 48 2.87 2.76 18.67
C SER A 48 2.87 4.09 17.90
N CYS A 49 3.64 4.19 16.83
CA CYS A 49 3.62 5.38 15.96
C CYS A 49 2.24 5.66 15.35
N TRP A 50 1.35 4.68 15.37
CA TRP A 50 0.01 4.79 14.82
C TRP A 50 -1.08 5.19 15.83
N ILE A 51 -0.75 5.39 17.12
CA ILE A 51 -1.75 5.57 18.19
C ILE A 51 -2.77 6.66 17.83
N GLU A 52 -2.31 7.85 17.45
CA GLU A 52 -3.22 8.95 17.10
C GLU A 52 -4.08 8.64 15.86
N VAL A 53 -3.49 7.99 14.87
CA VAL A 53 -4.21 7.58 13.65
C VAL A 53 -5.26 6.52 13.98
N ILE A 54 -4.94 5.57 14.85
CA ILE A 54 -5.87 4.54 15.33
C ILE A 54 -7.07 5.17 16.03
N GLU A 55 -6.84 6.13 16.93
CA GLU A 55 -7.90 6.83 17.63
C GLU A 55 -8.84 7.55 16.66
N LEU A 56 -8.29 8.28 15.70
CA LEU A 56 -9.05 9.02 14.69
C LEU A 56 -9.87 8.08 13.77
N LEU A 57 -9.30 6.96 13.37
CA LEU A 57 -9.98 5.99 12.52
C LEU A 57 -11.07 5.23 13.29
N ASN A 58 -10.79 4.84 14.54
CA ASN A 58 -11.78 4.20 15.40
C ASN A 58 -12.98 5.13 15.67
N ALA A 59 -12.73 6.43 15.90
CA ALA A 59 -13.79 7.43 16.05
C ALA A 59 -14.68 7.55 14.78
N LYS A 60 -14.18 7.17 13.62
CA LYS A 60 -14.93 7.12 12.36
C LYS A 60 -15.62 5.77 12.12
N GLY A 61 -15.49 4.82 13.04
CA GLY A 61 -16.13 3.51 12.99
C GLY A 61 -15.37 2.43 12.22
N TYR A 62 -14.09 2.66 11.91
CA TYR A 62 -13.21 1.61 11.38
C TYR A 62 -12.68 0.73 12.51
N ARG A 63 -12.38 -0.52 12.19
CA ARG A 63 -11.61 -1.43 13.05
C ARG A 63 -10.16 -1.39 12.61
N VAL A 64 -9.28 -0.97 13.49
CA VAL A 64 -7.89 -0.74 13.16
C VAL A 64 -7.00 -1.70 13.92
N THR A 65 -6.09 -2.35 13.21
CA THR A 65 -5.05 -3.21 13.76
C THR A 65 -3.69 -2.65 13.37
N SER A 66 -2.82 -2.40 14.33
CA SER A 66 -1.42 -2.09 14.07
C SER A 66 -0.59 -3.37 14.15
N VAL A 67 0.18 -3.63 13.12
CA VAL A 67 1.14 -4.74 13.10
C VAL A 67 2.37 -4.33 13.87
N GLN A 68 2.93 -5.28 14.61
CA GLN A 68 4.24 -5.14 15.22
C GLN A 68 5.23 -5.97 14.41
N ASP A 69 5.91 -5.32 13.48
CA ASP A 69 6.94 -5.95 12.66
C ASP A 69 8.21 -6.16 13.50
N PRO A 70 8.80 -7.35 13.48
CA PRO A 70 10.00 -7.62 14.25
C PRO A 70 11.26 -6.91 13.73
N LEU A 71 11.24 -6.45 12.46
CA LEU A 71 12.36 -5.78 11.78
C LEU A 71 13.67 -6.62 11.79
N THR A 72 13.54 -7.94 11.82
CA THR A 72 14.69 -8.87 11.81
C THR A 72 14.99 -9.41 10.41
N SER A 73 13.97 -9.46 9.56
CA SER A 73 14.08 -9.77 8.14
C SER A 73 12.77 -9.41 7.42
N LEU A 74 12.84 -9.15 6.12
CA LEU A 74 11.63 -8.94 5.30
C LEU A 74 10.63 -10.10 5.43
N THR A 75 11.12 -11.34 5.42
CA THR A 75 10.26 -12.53 5.58
C THR A 75 9.53 -12.54 6.92
N ALA A 76 10.19 -12.12 8.00
CA ALA A 76 9.58 -12.06 9.32
C ALA A 76 8.51 -10.96 9.41
N ASP A 77 8.76 -9.81 8.80
CA ASP A 77 7.82 -8.69 8.74
C ASP A 77 6.58 -9.05 7.89
N ILE A 78 6.80 -9.68 6.72
CA ILE A 78 5.70 -10.21 5.90
C ILE A 78 4.85 -11.19 6.71
N ALA A 79 5.48 -12.17 7.36
CA ALA A 79 4.76 -13.17 8.16
C ALA A 79 3.99 -12.55 9.34
N ALA A 80 4.49 -11.47 9.96
CA ALA A 80 3.76 -10.75 11.00
C ALA A 80 2.52 -10.05 10.41
N THR A 81 2.67 -9.42 9.25
CA THR A 81 1.58 -8.75 8.55
C THR A 81 0.52 -9.75 8.08
N GLU A 82 0.92 -10.88 7.49
CA GLU A 82 -0.01 -11.94 7.06
C GLU A 82 -0.83 -12.48 8.23
N ARG A 83 -0.20 -12.76 9.37
CA ARG A 83 -0.95 -13.17 10.58
C ARG A 83 -1.97 -12.12 11.02
N ALA A 84 -1.63 -10.84 10.94
CA ALA A 84 -2.57 -9.78 11.26
C ALA A 84 -3.75 -9.73 10.26
N LEU A 85 -3.51 -10.00 8.98
CA LEU A 85 -4.53 -10.09 7.95
C LEU A 85 -5.46 -11.29 8.16
N GLU A 86 -4.91 -12.46 8.52
CA GLU A 86 -5.68 -13.68 8.81
C GLU A 86 -6.64 -13.50 9.99
N MET A 87 -6.29 -12.65 10.95
CA MET A 87 -7.14 -12.35 12.11
C MET A 87 -8.32 -11.43 11.76
N GLN A 88 -8.34 -10.82 10.57
CA GLN A 88 -9.40 -9.91 10.18
C GLN A 88 -10.64 -10.67 9.66
N THR A 89 -11.80 -10.28 10.13
CA THR A 89 -13.07 -10.77 9.57
C THR A 89 -13.55 -9.81 8.49
N GLY A 90 -13.50 -10.25 7.23
CA GLY A 90 -13.93 -9.45 6.07
C GLY A 90 -12.80 -8.70 5.39
N GLU A 91 -13.15 -7.73 4.58
CA GLU A 91 -12.23 -7.01 3.71
C GLU A 91 -11.35 -6.02 4.45
N VAL A 92 -10.10 -5.87 3.99
CA VAL A 92 -9.05 -5.08 4.62
C VAL A 92 -8.51 -4.04 3.66
N LEU A 93 -8.30 -2.82 4.16
CA LEU A 93 -7.38 -1.85 3.58
C LEU A 93 -6.03 -1.98 4.31
N LEU A 94 -4.99 -2.33 3.57
CA LEU A 94 -3.64 -2.51 4.12
C LEU A 94 -2.81 -1.25 3.86
N VAL A 95 -2.25 -0.68 4.92
CA VAL A 95 -1.54 0.60 4.89
C VAL A 95 -0.11 0.39 5.36
N GLY A 96 0.86 0.85 4.59
CA GLY A 96 2.29 0.76 4.95
C GLY A 96 2.98 2.12 4.88
N HIS A 97 3.81 2.42 5.87
CA HIS A 97 4.64 3.60 5.91
C HIS A 97 6.11 3.25 5.67
N SER A 98 6.79 4.03 4.84
CA SER A 98 8.25 3.91 4.63
C SER A 98 8.67 2.50 4.19
N TRP A 99 9.49 1.78 4.97
CA TRP A 99 9.90 0.39 4.77
C TRP A 99 8.72 -0.56 4.58
N ALA A 100 7.64 -0.37 5.34
CA ALA A 100 6.47 -1.23 5.24
C ALA A 100 5.83 -1.26 3.86
N GLY A 101 6.17 -0.33 2.97
CA GLY A 101 5.75 -0.41 1.57
C GLY A 101 6.23 -1.68 0.89
N VAL A 102 7.46 -2.12 1.17
CA VAL A 102 7.99 -3.40 0.65
C VAL A 102 7.21 -4.58 1.22
N VAL A 103 6.90 -4.53 2.52
CA VAL A 103 6.14 -5.58 3.21
C VAL A 103 4.73 -5.72 2.63
N ILE A 104 4.00 -4.60 2.50
CA ILE A 104 2.62 -4.61 2.00
C ILE A 104 2.52 -4.93 0.52
N SER A 105 3.57 -4.69 -0.28
CA SER A 105 3.61 -5.11 -1.69
C SER A 105 3.54 -6.64 -1.83
N VAL A 106 4.04 -7.38 -0.86
CA VAL A 106 3.98 -8.85 -0.85
C VAL A 106 2.74 -9.35 -0.10
N ALA A 107 2.55 -8.94 1.16
CA ALA A 107 1.43 -9.37 1.99
C ALA A 107 0.06 -8.95 1.41
N GLY A 108 0.04 -7.90 0.60
CA GLY A 108 -1.15 -7.38 -0.06
C GLY A 108 -1.80 -8.31 -1.08
N ASN A 109 -1.13 -9.41 -1.45
CA ASN A 109 -1.71 -10.46 -2.30
C ASN A 109 -2.73 -11.35 -1.55
N ALA A 110 -2.91 -11.18 -0.24
CA ALA A 110 -3.88 -11.92 0.54
C ALA A 110 -5.33 -11.67 0.04
N ASN A 111 -6.14 -12.74 0.03
CA ASN A 111 -7.49 -12.73 -0.58
C ASN A 111 -8.45 -11.72 0.04
N ASN A 112 -8.26 -11.34 1.29
CA ASN A 112 -9.09 -10.36 2.00
C ASN A 112 -8.62 -8.91 1.86
N VAL A 113 -7.48 -8.65 1.23
CA VAL A 113 -7.01 -7.29 0.95
C VAL A 113 -7.71 -6.72 -0.27
N ARG A 114 -8.29 -5.53 -0.13
CA ARG A 114 -8.99 -4.81 -1.21
C ARG A 114 -8.27 -3.59 -1.72
N GLY A 115 -7.27 -3.14 -1.02
CA GLY A 115 -6.45 -2.02 -1.47
C GLY A 115 -5.21 -1.85 -0.61
N LEU A 116 -4.22 -1.22 -1.21
CA LEU A 116 -2.96 -0.87 -0.58
C LEU A 116 -2.85 0.66 -0.51
N VAL A 117 -2.38 1.16 0.62
CA VAL A 117 -2.07 2.57 0.80
C VAL A 117 -0.61 2.71 1.19
N TYR A 118 0.15 3.41 0.36
CA TYR A 118 1.56 3.70 0.57
C TYR A 118 1.70 5.13 1.11
N LEU A 119 2.11 5.26 2.37
CA LEU A 119 2.34 6.54 3.02
C LEU A 119 3.82 6.83 3.04
N SER A 120 4.29 7.71 2.16
CA SER A 120 5.72 8.02 2.01
C SER A 120 6.58 6.75 2.03
N ALA A 121 6.18 5.76 1.24
CA ALA A 121 6.69 4.40 1.32
C ALA A 121 7.42 3.98 0.05
N ILE A 122 8.32 3.01 0.19
CA ILE A 122 8.96 2.32 -0.93
C ILE A 122 7.91 1.38 -1.53
N ALA A 123 7.62 1.54 -2.82
CA ALA A 123 6.57 0.77 -3.51
C ALA A 123 7.18 -0.03 -4.68
N PRO A 124 7.83 -1.17 -4.40
CA PRO A 124 8.39 -2.02 -5.44
C PRO A 124 7.29 -2.79 -6.17
N ASP A 125 7.60 -3.19 -7.40
CA ASP A 125 6.80 -4.16 -8.12
C ASP A 125 6.89 -5.56 -7.48
N ASN A 126 5.98 -6.44 -7.84
CA ASN A 126 5.99 -7.81 -7.32
C ASN A 126 7.30 -8.53 -7.69
N GLY A 127 8.05 -8.95 -6.70
CA GLY A 127 9.36 -9.60 -6.85
C GLY A 127 10.55 -8.64 -7.00
N GLU A 128 10.32 -7.31 -7.04
CA GLU A 128 11.37 -6.30 -7.04
C GLU A 128 11.82 -6.01 -5.60
N SER A 129 13.11 -5.97 -5.36
CA SER A 129 13.65 -5.56 -4.06
C SER A 129 13.64 -4.03 -3.90
N ALA A 130 13.67 -3.57 -2.66
CA ALA A 130 13.81 -2.14 -2.37
C ALA A 130 15.11 -1.58 -2.98
N PHE A 131 16.18 -2.35 -2.96
CA PHE A 131 17.47 -1.95 -3.51
C PHE A 131 17.40 -1.76 -5.02
N GLU A 132 16.84 -2.74 -5.76
CA GLU A 132 16.67 -2.65 -7.22
C GLU A 132 15.81 -1.45 -7.61
N LEU A 133 14.72 -1.20 -6.89
CA LEU A 133 13.88 -0.04 -7.13
C LEU A 133 14.65 1.28 -6.92
N LEU A 134 15.39 1.40 -5.83
CA LEU A 134 16.15 2.60 -5.52
C LEU A 134 17.29 2.84 -6.54
N GLU A 135 17.96 1.80 -7.01
CA GLU A 135 18.94 1.91 -8.10
C GLU A 135 18.29 2.40 -9.41
N LYS A 136 17.20 1.76 -9.79
CA LYS A 136 16.40 2.11 -10.98
C LYS A 136 15.96 3.59 -10.96
N LEU A 137 15.54 4.08 -9.80
CA LEU A 137 15.13 5.46 -9.58
C LEU A 137 16.29 6.43 -9.36
N ARG A 138 17.54 5.95 -9.35
CA ARG A 138 18.74 6.73 -9.01
C ARG A 138 18.61 7.48 -7.68
N ALA A 139 17.95 6.84 -6.71
CA ALA A 139 17.68 7.36 -5.38
C ALA A 139 18.38 6.50 -4.31
N PRO A 140 19.73 6.40 -4.29
CA PRO A 140 20.43 5.53 -3.35
C PRO A 140 20.22 6.01 -1.92
N MET A 141 19.96 5.09 -1.03
CA MET A 141 19.95 5.34 0.40
C MET A 141 21.38 5.65 0.88
N ARG A 142 21.63 6.90 1.24
CA ARG A 142 22.91 7.34 1.78
C ARG A 142 22.81 7.50 3.28
N GLY A 143 23.86 7.12 3.99
CA GLY A 143 23.97 7.33 5.45
C GLY A 143 23.39 6.22 6.31
N LEU A 144 22.89 5.14 5.73
CA LEU A 144 22.58 3.90 6.43
C LEU A 144 23.74 2.95 6.22
N THR A 145 24.72 3.01 7.11
CA THR A 145 25.80 2.04 7.13
C THR A 145 25.50 1.06 8.26
N PRO A 146 25.44 -0.25 8.00
CA PRO A 146 25.32 -1.24 9.06
C PRO A 146 26.45 -1.07 10.06
N ASP A 147 26.17 -1.23 11.33
CA ASP A 147 27.18 -1.34 12.37
C ASP A 147 27.83 -2.75 12.38
N GLU A 148 28.66 -3.01 13.37
CA GLU A 148 29.37 -4.31 13.50
C GLU A 148 28.41 -5.52 13.71
N ASN A 149 27.13 -5.27 13.95
CA ASN A 149 26.09 -6.29 14.17
C ASN A 149 25.12 -6.41 12.96
N GLY A 150 25.22 -5.57 11.95
CA GLY A 150 24.46 -5.62 10.68
C GLY A 150 23.39 -4.55 10.53
#